data_89817d9c0a172b9f288258fd1ba6bded
#
_entry.id   89817d9c0a172b9f288258fd1ba6bded
#
_cell.length_a   1.000
_cell.length_b   1.000
_cell.length_c   1.000
_cell.angle_alpha   90.00
_cell.angle_beta   90.00
_cell.angle_gamma   90.00
#
_symmetry.space_group_name_H-M   'P 1'
#
loop_
_entity.id
_entity.type
_entity.pdbx_description
1 polymer ?
#
loop_
_entity_poly.entity_id
_entity_poly.type
_entity_poly.pdbx_seq_one_letter_code
_entity_poly.pdbx_strand_id
1 'polypeptide(L)'
;ITTQYLDFNCMIGGNLNPKKYDLVIGNPPYKKIPKDAPEAKAMPDICYGAPNMYFIFAAMGLFNSKDNGEMVYIIPRSWTSGAYFKKFREYFLSQGKLLHIHLFGSRNKVFDKEDVLQETIIVKVKKTCEKPENVKITSTHTNKEFDKCKEMLVPYDLVVSGDELFVYLVTNEEEVAVLDKLRRWDKTLPELGLR
;
A
#
# COMPACT_ATOMS: atom_id res chain seq x y z
N ILE A 1 6.53 -10.73 -17.43
CA ILE A 1 6.61 -11.09 -15.99
C ILE A 1 7.98 -11.68 -15.72
N THR A 2 8.43 -12.69 -16.46
CA THR A 2 9.72 -13.35 -16.26
C THR A 2 10.91 -12.39 -16.44
N THR A 3 10.84 -11.49 -17.42
CA THR A 3 11.91 -10.50 -17.68
C THR A 3 12.04 -9.49 -16.54
N GLN A 4 10.93 -9.05 -15.94
CA GLN A 4 10.95 -8.15 -14.81
C GLN A 4 11.52 -8.80 -13.54
N TYR A 5 11.30 -10.10 -13.33
CA TYR A 5 11.93 -10.85 -12.25
C TYR A 5 13.42 -10.99 -12.44
N LEU A 6 13.87 -11.24 -13.65
CA LEU A 6 15.29 -11.31 -13.98
C LEU A 6 15.94 -9.94 -13.73
N ASP A 7 15.31 -8.86 -14.18
CA ASP A 7 15.76 -7.50 -13.93
C ASP A 7 15.84 -7.21 -12.41
N PHE A 8 14.84 -7.61 -11.63
CA PHE A 8 14.83 -7.40 -10.19
C PHE A 8 15.90 -8.22 -9.47
N ASN A 9 16.08 -9.49 -9.80
CA ASN A 9 17.15 -10.31 -9.25
C ASN A 9 18.54 -9.75 -9.60
N CYS A 10 18.71 -9.21 -10.81
CA CYS A 10 19.93 -8.50 -11.19
C CYS A 10 20.11 -7.21 -10.39
N MET A 11 19.03 -6.53 -10.03
CA MET A 11 19.06 -5.28 -9.27
C MET A 11 19.48 -5.49 -7.81
N ILE A 12 19.08 -6.59 -7.18
CA ILE A 12 19.56 -6.99 -5.85
C ILE A 12 21.04 -7.37 -5.90
N GLY A 13 21.50 -7.92 -7.03
CA GLY A 13 22.91 -8.27 -7.27
C GLY A 13 23.86 -7.12 -7.60
N GLY A 14 23.39 -5.87 -7.65
CA GLY A 14 24.24 -4.68 -7.50
C GLY A 14 24.65 -3.90 -8.74
N ASN A 15 24.01 -4.03 -9.93
CA ASN A 15 24.52 -3.30 -11.10
C ASN A 15 23.48 -2.70 -12.06
N LEU A 16 22.23 -2.52 -11.67
CA LEU A 16 21.24 -1.83 -12.51
C LEU A 16 20.95 -0.43 -11.99
N ASN A 17 20.84 0.52 -12.89
CA ASN A 17 20.39 1.88 -12.58
C ASN A 17 18.87 1.84 -12.30
N PRO A 18 18.43 1.88 -11.02
CA PRO A 18 17.04 1.63 -10.65
C PRO A 18 16.10 2.75 -11.08
N LYS A 19 16.57 3.96 -11.27
CA LYS A 19 15.76 5.18 -11.44
C LYS A 19 15.41 5.42 -12.91
N LYS A 20 14.46 4.66 -13.46
CA LYS A 20 14.16 4.73 -14.90
C LYS A 20 12.87 5.49 -15.24
N TYR A 21 11.86 5.46 -14.35
CA TYR A 21 10.51 5.86 -14.71
C TYR A 21 10.01 7.02 -13.85
N ASP A 22 9.36 7.98 -14.51
CA ASP A 22 8.68 9.10 -13.86
C ASP A 22 7.32 8.65 -13.31
N LEU A 23 6.70 7.68 -13.98
CA LEU A 23 5.40 7.13 -13.62
C LEU A 23 5.38 5.61 -13.84
N VAL A 24 4.91 4.89 -12.82
CA VAL A 24 4.65 3.43 -12.86
C VAL A 24 3.18 3.19 -12.58
N ILE A 25 2.47 2.56 -13.49
CA ILE A 25 1.05 2.22 -13.31
C ILE A 25 0.88 0.72 -13.47
N GLY A 26 0.07 0.09 -12.60
CA GLY A 26 -0.14 -1.34 -12.72
C GLY A 26 -1.28 -1.92 -11.91
N ASN A 27 -1.68 -3.11 -12.35
CA ASN A 27 -2.51 -4.04 -11.63
C ASN A 27 -1.71 -5.35 -11.49
N PRO A 28 -0.93 -5.52 -10.41
CA PRO A 28 -0.10 -6.69 -10.22
C PRO A 28 -0.94 -7.93 -9.87
N PRO A 29 -0.42 -9.15 -10.09
CA PRO A 29 -1.12 -10.37 -9.70
C PRO A 29 -1.25 -10.49 -8.17
N TYR A 30 -2.44 -10.91 -7.68
CA TYR A 30 -2.76 -11.07 -6.25
C TYR A 30 -2.50 -12.49 -5.72
N LYS A 31 -1.56 -13.18 -6.31
CA LYS A 31 -1.23 -14.58 -5.99
C LYS A 31 -0.34 -14.67 -4.75
N LYS A 32 -0.72 -15.51 -3.78
CA LYS A 32 0.17 -15.95 -2.71
C LYS A 32 1.24 -16.87 -3.29
N ILE A 33 2.46 -16.77 -2.78
CA ILE A 33 3.58 -17.63 -3.16
C ILE A 33 4.16 -18.32 -1.92
N PRO A 34 4.77 -19.49 -2.06
CA PRO A 34 5.51 -20.14 -0.98
C PRO A 34 6.65 -19.26 -0.47
N LYS A 35 6.99 -19.40 0.82
CA LYS A 35 8.13 -18.68 1.43
C LYS A 35 9.48 -19.01 0.81
N ASP A 36 9.58 -20.21 0.27
CA ASP A 36 10.79 -20.74 -0.38
C ASP A 36 10.79 -20.46 -1.90
N ALA A 37 9.77 -19.81 -2.44
CA ALA A 37 9.74 -19.38 -3.84
C ALA A 37 10.94 -18.47 -4.16
N PRO A 38 11.52 -18.58 -5.37
CA PRO A 38 12.66 -17.75 -5.76
C PRO A 38 12.39 -16.25 -5.59
N GLU A 39 11.18 -15.80 -5.90
CA GLU A 39 10.74 -14.42 -5.77
C GLU A 39 10.74 -13.95 -4.31
N ALA A 40 10.27 -14.79 -3.39
CA ALA A 40 10.26 -14.48 -1.97
C ALA A 40 11.68 -14.45 -1.39
N LYS A 41 12.53 -15.38 -1.80
CA LYS A 41 13.95 -15.44 -1.39
C LYS A 41 14.76 -14.27 -1.93
N ALA A 42 14.38 -13.73 -3.10
CA ALA A 42 15.03 -12.57 -3.69
C ALA A 42 14.73 -11.26 -2.90
N MET A 43 13.67 -11.25 -2.07
CA MET A 43 13.24 -10.07 -1.32
C MET A 43 12.95 -10.37 0.16
N PRO A 44 13.95 -10.82 0.93
CA PRO A 44 13.77 -11.25 2.31
C PRO A 44 13.32 -10.11 3.24
N ASP A 45 13.68 -8.87 2.90
CA ASP A 45 13.33 -7.68 3.69
C ASP A 45 11.85 -7.29 3.57
N ILE A 46 11.17 -7.79 2.54
CA ILE A 46 9.77 -7.48 2.27
C ILE A 46 8.88 -8.69 2.56
N CYS A 47 9.39 -9.88 2.27
CA CYS A 47 8.66 -11.13 2.36
C CYS A 47 8.77 -11.74 3.75
N TYR A 48 7.75 -11.50 4.58
CA TYR A 48 7.57 -12.12 5.88
C TYR A 48 6.20 -12.79 5.96
N GLY A 49 6.13 -13.96 6.59
CA GLY A 49 4.85 -14.66 6.75
C GLY A 49 4.39 -15.35 5.47
N ALA A 50 3.30 -14.88 4.86
CA ALA A 50 2.71 -15.41 3.63
C ALA A 50 2.95 -14.42 2.47
N PRO A 51 4.03 -14.56 1.72
CA PRO A 51 4.36 -13.64 0.63
C PRO A 51 3.26 -13.58 -0.44
N ASN A 52 3.04 -12.37 -0.98
CA ASN A 52 2.09 -12.17 -2.06
C ASN A 52 2.76 -11.37 -3.19
N MET A 53 2.43 -11.72 -4.41
CA MET A 53 3.05 -11.13 -5.60
C MET A 53 2.86 -9.61 -5.67
N TYR A 54 1.67 -9.08 -5.29
CA TYR A 54 1.39 -7.66 -5.46
C TYR A 54 2.33 -6.75 -4.67
N PHE A 55 2.78 -7.14 -3.47
CA PHE A 55 3.70 -6.28 -2.73
C PHE A 55 5.14 -6.39 -3.22
N ILE A 56 5.54 -7.53 -3.79
CA ILE A 56 6.81 -7.66 -4.52
C ILE A 56 6.81 -6.70 -5.72
N PHE A 57 5.72 -6.71 -6.52
CA PHE A 57 5.58 -5.78 -7.65
C PHE A 57 5.53 -4.31 -7.22
N ALA A 58 4.86 -4.01 -6.10
CA ALA A 58 4.81 -2.64 -5.57
C ALA A 58 6.19 -2.14 -5.14
N ALA A 59 6.97 -3.00 -4.48
CA ALA A 59 8.35 -2.69 -4.12
C ALA A 59 9.23 -2.47 -5.36
N MET A 60 9.09 -3.32 -6.39
CA MET A 60 9.77 -3.15 -7.68
C MET A 60 9.38 -1.84 -8.37
N GLY A 61 8.08 -1.49 -8.34
CA GLY A 61 7.59 -0.24 -8.91
C GLY A 61 8.28 0.97 -8.30
N LEU A 62 8.35 1.03 -6.98
CA LEU A 62 9.07 2.11 -6.28
C LEU A 62 10.57 2.08 -6.53
N PHE A 63 11.18 0.90 -6.52
CA PHE A 63 12.60 0.78 -6.81
C PHE A 63 12.96 1.34 -8.18
N ASN A 64 12.17 1.03 -9.21
CA ASN A 64 12.38 1.49 -10.58
C ASN A 64 11.95 2.95 -10.84
N SER A 65 11.20 3.56 -9.93
CA SER A 65 10.82 4.95 -10.06
C SER A 65 12.02 5.87 -9.83
N LYS A 66 12.08 6.99 -10.55
CA LYS A 66 12.99 8.11 -10.27
C LYS A 66 12.65 8.74 -8.92
N ASP A 67 13.58 9.50 -8.36
CA ASP A 67 13.29 10.38 -7.23
C ASP A 67 12.20 11.37 -7.64
N ASN A 68 11.20 11.54 -6.81
CA ASN A 68 9.95 12.24 -7.08
C ASN A 68 9.05 11.61 -8.17
N GLY A 69 9.39 10.45 -8.71
CA GLY A 69 8.51 9.66 -9.57
C GLY A 69 7.30 9.13 -8.81
N GLU A 70 6.24 8.84 -9.53
CA GLU A 70 4.96 8.41 -8.98
C GLU A 70 4.65 6.96 -9.35
N MET A 71 3.98 6.27 -8.45
CA MET A 71 3.44 4.92 -8.69
C MET A 71 1.95 4.92 -8.40
N VAL A 72 1.14 4.35 -9.31
CA VAL A 72 -0.29 4.17 -9.14
C VAL A 72 -0.64 2.71 -9.35
N TYR A 73 -1.04 2.04 -8.28
CA TYR A 73 -1.39 0.62 -8.32
C TYR A 73 -2.78 0.37 -7.77
N ILE A 74 -3.49 -0.59 -8.39
CA ILE A 74 -4.66 -1.22 -7.79
C ILE A 74 -4.20 -2.51 -7.11
N ILE A 75 -4.39 -2.61 -5.79
CA ILE A 75 -3.90 -3.71 -4.96
C ILE A 75 -4.89 -4.04 -3.84
N PRO A 76 -4.87 -5.28 -3.30
CA PRO A 76 -5.66 -5.62 -2.12
C PRO A 76 -5.35 -4.72 -0.94
N ARG A 77 -6.37 -4.36 -0.15
CA ARG A 77 -6.18 -3.48 1.02
C ARG A 77 -5.56 -4.20 2.24
N SER A 78 -5.44 -5.51 2.23
CA SER A 78 -4.99 -6.30 3.39
C SER A 78 -3.62 -5.90 3.95
N TRP A 79 -2.75 -5.29 3.15
CA TRP A 79 -1.44 -4.82 3.60
C TRP A 79 -1.52 -3.62 4.56
N THR A 80 -2.63 -2.90 4.58
CA THR A 80 -2.76 -1.66 5.36
C THR A 80 -2.73 -1.89 6.87
N SER A 81 -3.19 -3.07 7.34
CA SER A 81 -3.26 -3.40 8.77
C SER A 81 -2.87 -4.83 9.11
N GLY A 82 -2.74 -5.72 8.14
CA GLY A 82 -2.40 -7.13 8.39
C GLY A 82 -1.01 -7.29 9.01
N ALA A 83 -0.88 -8.11 10.06
CA ALA A 83 0.38 -8.35 10.76
C ALA A 83 1.49 -8.93 9.86
N TYR A 84 1.12 -9.78 8.89
CA TYR A 84 2.07 -10.36 7.93
C TYR A 84 2.67 -9.35 6.95
N PHE A 85 2.11 -8.13 6.87
CA PHE A 85 2.56 -7.10 5.94
C PHE A 85 3.41 -6.01 6.61
N LYS A 86 3.78 -6.17 7.88
CA LYS A 86 4.60 -5.18 8.60
C LYS A 86 5.87 -4.82 7.84
N LYS A 87 6.69 -5.82 7.48
CA LYS A 87 7.92 -5.59 6.72
C LYS A 87 7.68 -4.91 5.36
N PHE A 88 6.61 -5.29 4.68
CA PHE A 88 6.22 -4.61 3.44
C PHE A 88 5.86 -3.14 3.70
N ARG A 89 5.06 -2.83 4.73
CA ARG A 89 4.73 -1.44 5.09
C ARG A 89 5.98 -0.63 5.42
N GLU A 90 6.87 -1.17 6.25
CA GLU A 90 8.15 -0.54 6.62
C GLU A 90 8.96 -0.19 5.36
N TYR A 91 9.17 -1.15 4.48
CA TYR A 91 9.88 -0.91 3.22
C TYR A 91 9.13 0.10 2.34
N PHE A 92 7.86 -0.14 2.07
CA PHE A 92 7.05 0.63 1.12
C PHE A 92 6.94 2.10 1.52
N LEU A 93 6.68 2.36 2.79
CA LEU A 93 6.53 3.71 3.34
C LEU A 93 7.89 4.39 3.62
N SER A 94 8.99 3.64 3.72
CA SER A 94 10.33 4.22 3.76
C SER A 94 10.76 4.72 2.38
N GLN A 95 10.44 3.98 1.33
CA GLN A 95 10.82 4.31 -0.05
C GLN A 95 9.92 5.35 -0.72
N GLY A 96 8.68 5.47 -0.25
CA GLY A 96 7.72 6.40 -0.82
C GLY A 96 6.70 6.90 0.19
N LYS A 97 5.94 7.92 -0.19
CA LYS A 97 4.88 8.51 0.62
C LYS A 97 3.55 8.42 -0.11
N LEU A 98 2.52 8.03 0.63
CA LEU A 98 1.15 7.98 0.13
C LEU A 98 0.66 9.40 -0.20
N LEU A 99 0.21 9.62 -1.41
CA LEU A 99 -0.42 10.87 -1.85
C LEU A 99 -1.93 10.72 -1.96
N HIS A 100 -2.40 9.57 -2.41
CA HIS A 100 -3.82 9.36 -2.68
C HIS A 100 -4.19 7.90 -2.47
N ILE A 101 -5.34 7.66 -1.85
CA ILE A 101 -5.96 6.35 -1.71
C ILE A 101 -7.39 6.45 -2.23
N HIS A 102 -7.76 5.56 -3.15
CA HIS A 102 -9.15 5.44 -3.61
C HIS A 102 -9.77 4.15 -3.08
N LEU A 103 -10.95 4.28 -2.48
CA LEU A 103 -11.70 3.19 -1.85
C LEU A 103 -12.95 2.85 -2.66
N PHE A 104 -13.21 1.57 -2.83
CA PHE A 104 -14.46 1.09 -3.43
C PHE A 104 -15.41 0.59 -2.34
N GLY A 105 -16.63 1.12 -2.29
CA GLY A 105 -17.63 0.78 -1.28
C GLY A 105 -18.28 -0.60 -1.45
N SER A 106 -18.19 -1.21 -2.64
CA SER A 106 -18.77 -2.52 -2.92
C SER A 106 -17.70 -3.55 -3.28
N ARG A 107 -17.64 -4.64 -2.51
CA ARG A 107 -16.71 -5.76 -2.71
C ARG A 107 -16.86 -6.45 -4.06
N ASN A 108 -18.10 -6.60 -4.54
CA ASN A 108 -18.46 -7.49 -5.64
C ASN A 108 -18.52 -6.80 -7.01
N LYS A 109 -18.21 -5.49 -7.10
CA LYS A 109 -18.43 -4.71 -8.33
C LYS A 109 -17.17 -4.08 -8.91
N VAL A 110 -16.00 -4.41 -8.39
CA VAL A 110 -14.73 -3.89 -8.93
C VAL A 110 -14.24 -4.71 -10.11
N PHE A 111 -14.47 -6.02 -10.09
CA PHE A 111 -14.14 -6.96 -11.16
C PHE A 111 -15.35 -7.83 -11.50
N ASP A 112 -16.10 -7.43 -12.54
CA ASP A 112 -17.37 -8.08 -12.94
C ASP A 112 -17.22 -9.54 -13.44
N LYS A 113 -16.00 -10.06 -13.63
CA LYS A 113 -15.72 -11.36 -14.24
C LYS A 113 -14.75 -12.26 -13.48
N GLU A 114 -14.21 -11.82 -12.38
CA GLU A 114 -13.27 -12.62 -11.59
C GLU A 114 -13.78 -12.74 -10.14
N ASP A 115 -13.71 -13.93 -9.57
CA ASP A 115 -13.93 -14.20 -8.14
C ASP A 115 -12.80 -13.58 -7.29
N VAL A 116 -12.62 -12.26 -7.38
CA VAL A 116 -11.70 -11.54 -6.52
C VAL A 116 -12.37 -11.31 -5.17
N LEU A 117 -12.20 -12.26 -4.27
CA LEU A 117 -12.70 -12.21 -2.89
C LEU A 117 -12.03 -11.10 -2.04
N GLN A 118 -11.04 -10.39 -2.59
CA GLN A 118 -10.26 -9.40 -1.85
C GLN A 118 -10.74 -7.97 -2.17
N GLU A 119 -10.99 -7.19 -1.13
CA GLU A 119 -11.24 -5.77 -1.29
C GLU A 119 -9.97 -5.09 -1.80
N THR A 120 -10.08 -4.40 -2.93
CA THR A 120 -8.98 -3.67 -3.57
C THR A 120 -9.10 -2.17 -3.32
N ILE A 121 -7.96 -1.51 -3.36
CA ILE A 121 -7.82 -0.06 -3.31
C ILE A 121 -6.89 0.41 -4.42
N ILE A 122 -7.05 1.64 -4.88
CA ILE A 122 -6.04 2.27 -5.72
C ILE A 122 -5.18 3.14 -4.82
N VAL A 123 -3.87 2.98 -4.92
CA VAL A 123 -2.91 3.80 -4.18
C VAL A 123 -2.02 4.57 -5.13
N LYS A 124 -1.85 5.86 -4.86
CA LYS A 124 -0.83 6.71 -5.49
C LYS A 124 0.26 7.01 -4.48
N VAL A 125 1.49 6.70 -4.85
CA VAL A 125 2.67 6.86 -4.01
C VAL A 125 3.70 7.68 -4.77
N LYS A 126 4.34 8.62 -4.12
CA LYS A 126 5.49 9.35 -4.65
C LYS A 126 6.76 8.81 -4.02
N LYS A 127 7.79 8.53 -4.82
CA LYS A 127 9.11 8.14 -4.32
C LYS A 127 9.82 9.35 -3.76
N THR A 128 9.71 9.55 -2.47
CA THR A 128 10.28 10.69 -1.75
C THR A 128 10.43 10.36 -0.26
N CYS A 129 11.37 11.01 0.40
CA CYS A 129 11.50 11.00 1.87
C CYS A 129 10.63 12.10 2.50
N GLU A 130 10.22 13.10 1.75
CA GLU A 130 9.41 14.22 2.23
C GLU A 130 7.97 13.75 2.48
N LYS A 131 7.56 13.84 3.74
CA LYS A 131 6.20 13.51 4.15
C LYS A 131 5.24 14.61 3.70
N PRO A 132 4.17 14.30 2.94
CA PRO A 132 3.14 15.28 2.62
C PRO A 132 2.35 15.67 3.85
N GLU A 133 1.75 16.84 3.86
CA GLU A 133 0.88 17.28 4.95
C GLU A 133 -0.37 16.39 5.05
N ASN A 134 -0.97 16.10 3.92
CA ASN A 134 -2.20 15.34 3.83
C ASN A 134 -2.10 14.18 2.81
N VAL A 135 -2.92 13.15 3.02
CA VAL A 135 -3.26 12.13 2.03
C VAL A 135 -4.65 12.44 1.50
N LYS A 136 -4.79 12.49 0.20
CA LYS A 136 -6.09 12.56 -0.47
C LYS A 136 -6.77 11.19 -0.35
N ILE A 137 -7.97 11.13 0.20
CA ILE A 137 -8.77 9.92 0.22
C ILE A 137 -10.02 10.16 -0.61
N THR A 138 -10.27 9.26 -1.54
CA THR A 138 -11.46 9.30 -2.37
C THR A 138 -12.23 8.00 -2.27
N SER A 139 -13.54 8.06 -2.44
CA SER A 139 -14.37 6.86 -2.43
C SER A 139 -15.49 6.93 -3.46
N THR A 140 -15.77 5.78 -4.08
CA THR A 140 -16.94 5.56 -4.95
C THR A 140 -17.68 4.32 -4.49
N HIS A 141 -18.96 4.22 -4.82
CA HIS A 141 -19.71 3.00 -4.51
C HIS A 141 -19.32 1.84 -5.44
N THR A 142 -19.04 2.14 -6.70
CA THR A 142 -18.63 1.16 -7.71
C THR A 142 -17.47 1.69 -8.56
N ASN A 143 -16.88 0.84 -9.39
CA ASN A 143 -15.85 1.21 -10.37
C ASN A 143 -16.38 1.98 -11.60
N LYS A 144 -17.68 2.28 -11.65
CA LYS A 144 -18.34 2.97 -12.79
C LYS A 144 -18.83 4.37 -12.44
N GLU A 145 -18.70 4.82 -11.19
CA GLU A 145 -19.29 6.06 -10.68
C GLU A 145 -18.26 7.08 -10.22
N PHE A 146 -17.14 7.19 -10.97
CA PHE A 146 -16.07 8.13 -10.62
C PHE A 146 -16.51 9.61 -10.68
N ASP A 147 -17.56 9.93 -11.41
CA ASP A 147 -18.21 11.24 -11.45
C ASP A 147 -18.88 11.63 -10.11
N LYS A 148 -19.20 10.63 -9.27
CA LYS A 148 -19.81 10.80 -7.94
C LYS A 148 -18.79 10.55 -6.81
N CYS A 149 -17.51 10.71 -7.10
CA CYS A 149 -16.45 10.46 -6.17
C CYS A 149 -16.53 11.43 -4.98
N LYS A 150 -16.59 10.88 -3.76
CA LYS A 150 -16.39 11.66 -2.54
C LYS A 150 -14.90 11.85 -2.32
N GLU A 151 -14.52 13.01 -1.83
CA GLU A 151 -13.12 13.37 -1.62
C GLU A 151 -12.93 14.00 -0.24
N MET A 152 -11.82 13.66 0.42
CA MET A 152 -11.36 14.28 1.65
C MET A 152 -9.84 14.37 1.70
N LEU A 153 -9.32 15.37 2.39
CA LEU A 153 -7.90 15.49 2.73
C LEU A 153 -7.73 15.14 4.20
N VAL A 154 -6.91 14.15 4.48
CA VAL A 154 -6.68 13.65 5.84
C VAL A 154 -5.21 13.82 6.20
N PRO A 155 -4.89 14.39 7.38
CA PRO A 155 -3.50 14.52 7.81
C PRO A 155 -2.72 13.22 7.67
N TYR A 156 -1.52 13.29 7.10
CA TYR A 156 -0.71 12.09 6.82
C TYR A 156 -0.51 11.23 8.08
N ASP A 157 -0.27 11.86 9.22
CA ASP A 157 -0.01 11.17 10.49
C ASP A 157 -1.25 10.51 11.11
N LEU A 158 -2.45 10.85 10.64
CA LEU A 158 -3.67 10.10 10.98
C LEU A 158 -3.86 8.90 10.05
N VAL A 159 -3.47 9.03 8.78
CA VAL A 159 -3.56 7.93 7.81
C VAL A 159 -2.49 6.89 8.07
N VAL A 160 -1.23 7.31 8.29
CA VAL A 160 -0.10 6.40 8.56
C VAL A 160 0.35 6.58 9.99
N SER A 161 0.04 5.63 10.85
CA SER A 161 0.24 5.81 12.29
C SER A 161 0.65 4.51 13.02
N GLY A 162 1.22 4.71 14.22
CA GLY A 162 1.69 3.66 15.11
C GLY A 162 3.02 3.02 14.68
N ASP A 163 3.64 2.29 15.60
CA ASP A 163 4.94 1.62 15.42
C ASP A 163 4.91 0.56 14.30
N GLU A 164 3.74 0.07 14.00
CA GLU A 164 3.50 -0.92 12.93
C GLU A 164 3.20 -0.27 11.58
N LEU A 165 3.20 1.06 11.49
CA LEU A 165 2.89 1.84 10.28
C LEU A 165 1.55 1.43 9.65
N PHE A 166 0.51 1.25 10.47
CA PHE A 166 -0.82 0.99 9.95
C PHE A 166 -1.30 2.12 9.05
N VAL A 167 -2.02 1.75 7.99
CA VAL A 167 -2.64 2.70 7.08
C VAL A 167 -4.15 2.65 7.30
N TYR A 168 -4.69 3.70 7.91
CA TYR A 168 -6.11 3.79 8.22
C TYR A 168 -6.91 4.27 7.01
N LEU A 169 -7.89 3.47 6.63
CA LEU A 169 -8.75 3.71 5.46
C LEU A 169 -10.06 4.33 5.94
N VAL A 170 -10.08 5.65 6.05
CA VAL A 170 -11.26 6.41 6.49
C VAL A 170 -12.13 6.83 5.30
N THR A 171 -13.43 6.90 5.50
CA THR A 171 -14.42 7.20 4.45
C THR A 171 -15.28 8.43 4.74
N ASN A 172 -15.19 8.96 5.95
CA ASN A 172 -15.97 10.11 6.42
C ASN A 172 -15.24 10.87 7.54
N GLU A 173 -15.71 12.08 7.84
CA GLU A 173 -15.11 12.96 8.84
C GLU A 173 -15.26 12.42 10.28
N GLU A 174 -16.30 11.63 10.56
CA GLU A 174 -16.52 11.03 11.88
C GLU A 174 -15.40 10.02 12.19
N GLU A 175 -15.03 9.19 11.23
CA GLU A 175 -13.92 8.25 11.35
C GLU A 175 -12.59 8.98 11.56
N VAL A 176 -12.36 10.09 10.86
CA VAL A 176 -11.17 10.93 11.06
C VAL A 176 -11.14 11.51 12.49
N ALA A 177 -12.28 12.01 12.98
CA ALA A 177 -12.39 12.52 14.33
C ALA A 177 -12.14 11.45 15.41
N VAL A 178 -12.57 10.21 15.17
CA VAL A 178 -12.26 9.07 16.04
C VAL A 178 -10.76 8.77 16.07
N LEU A 179 -10.10 8.73 14.89
CA LEU A 179 -8.65 8.52 14.82
C LEU A 179 -7.88 9.62 15.55
N ASP A 180 -8.28 10.89 15.39
CA ASP A 180 -7.63 11.99 16.08
C ASP A 180 -7.76 11.87 17.60
N LYS A 181 -8.92 11.44 18.10
CA LYS A 181 -9.10 11.15 19.53
C LYS A 181 -8.23 10.00 20.01
N LEU A 182 -8.19 8.89 19.24
CA LEU A 182 -7.37 7.72 19.57
C LEU A 182 -5.88 8.04 19.59
N ARG A 183 -5.41 8.89 18.69
CA ARG A 183 -4.02 9.34 18.65
C ARG A 183 -3.61 10.12 19.90
N ARG A 184 -4.54 10.84 20.53
CA ARG A 184 -4.31 11.59 21.76
C ARG A 184 -4.33 10.72 23.01
N TRP A 185 -4.68 9.46 22.86
CA TRP A 185 -4.70 8.50 23.96
C TRP A 185 -3.27 8.06 24.29
N ASP A 186 -2.86 8.31 25.49
CA ASP A 186 -1.49 8.07 25.98
C ASP A 186 -1.25 6.66 26.56
N LYS A 187 -2.31 5.84 26.65
CA LYS A 187 -2.26 4.48 27.23
C LYS A 187 -2.69 3.43 26.24
N THR A 188 -1.96 2.33 26.22
CA THR A 188 -2.33 1.12 25.47
C THR A 188 -3.33 0.26 26.27
N LEU A 189 -4.08 -0.62 25.59
CA LEU A 189 -5.00 -1.54 26.26
C LEU A 189 -4.32 -2.39 27.35
N PRO A 190 -3.12 -2.96 27.16
CA PRO A 190 -2.39 -3.66 28.21
C PRO A 190 -2.07 -2.80 29.44
N GLU A 191 -1.73 -1.53 29.26
CA GLU A 191 -1.48 -0.58 30.38
C GLU A 191 -2.74 -0.25 31.17
N LEU A 192 -3.92 -0.46 30.56
CA LEU A 192 -5.22 -0.37 31.23
C LEU A 192 -5.68 -1.71 31.83
N GLY A 193 -4.83 -2.75 31.81
CA GLY A 193 -5.15 -4.08 32.32
C GLY A 193 -6.10 -4.88 31.42
N LEU A 194 -6.32 -4.43 30.19
CA LEU A 194 -7.16 -5.10 29.18
C LEU A 194 -6.29 -5.97 28.28
N ARG A 195 -6.81 -7.15 27.91
CA ARG A 195 -6.11 -8.11 27.02
C ARG A 195 -6.94 -8.38 25.77
#